data_5af30f9844ffafc8079a09c73dbc7109
#
_entry.id   5af30f9844ffafc8079a09c73dbc7109
#
_cell.length_a   1.000
_cell.length_b   1.000
_cell.length_c   1.000
_cell.angle_alpha   90.00
_cell.angle_beta   90.00
_cell.angle_gamma   90.00
#
_symmetry.space_group_name_H-M   'P 1'
#
loop_
_entity.id
_entity.type
_entity.pdbx_description
1 polymer ?
#
loop_
_entity_poly.entity_id
_entity_poly.type
_entity_poly.pdbx_seq_one_letter_code
_entity_poly.pdbx_strand_id
1 'polypeptide(L)'
;KIHKTGSPRVDLWQNFFLKYWELPKKFSKNPFLLVVSNMSFANYAKPFKDIIDTQMTNGLYKFKPSIFKYTFITTSEQFKTILAFIEAIKYLANNNKGYDIVLRPHQNEDLESWKIFLKGVPNVYVYREGSITGWINNSFAVMHNGCTSALEATISKKPLLTYIPNKQNLFGNNLPNKLGYKIKTKNELLLKVNYLFSAIKLNRKTSMNKQLPKIVTKKIHIDNKELAAKKIIKQWEKLSKSKSNFEDSNNWLLFKLLLKVMKINGIRGRIFNIKAENLSIEYLCLLICNSIFISRTYNLHFV
;
A
#
# COMPACT_ATOMS: atom_id res chain seq x y z
N LYS A 1 -12.58 -2.12 28.30
CA LYS A 1 -11.12 -2.10 28.41
C LYS A 1 -10.52 -2.14 27.01
N ILE A 2 -9.56 -1.24 26.70
CA ILE A 2 -8.88 -1.18 25.38
C ILE A 2 -7.58 -1.99 25.49
N HIS A 3 -7.35 -2.92 24.55
CA HIS A 3 -6.13 -3.72 24.45
C HIS A 3 -5.34 -3.32 23.21
N LYS A 4 -4.06 -3.00 23.38
CA LYS A 4 -3.14 -2.67 22.27
C LYS A 4 -2.57 -3.96 21.71
N THR A 5 -3.15 -4.46 20.63
CA THR A 5 -2.73 -5.71 19.98
C THR A 5 -1.81 -5.50 18.77
N GLY A 6 -1.84 -4.33 18.16
CA GLY A 6 -1.23 -4.08 16.86
C GLY A 6 -2.19 -4.39 15.70
N SER A 7 -1.66 -4.46 14.48
CA SER A 7 -2.43 -4.75 13.27
C SER A 7 -1.87 -5.98 12.56
N PRO A 8 -2.68 -7.02 12.29
CA PRO A 8 -2.25 -8.19 11.51
C PRO A 8 -1.71 -7.86 10.13
N ARG A 9 -2.24 -6.79 9.49
CA ARG A 9 -1.70 -6.30 8.22
C ARG A 9 -0.24 -5.87 8.33
N VAL A 10 0.13 -5.26 9.45
CA VAL A 10 1.51 -4.80 9.70
C VAL A 10 2.44 -5.99 9.95
N ASP A 11 1.94 -7.06 10.54
CA ASP A 11 2.70 -8.30 10.71
C ASP A 11 3.19 -8.84 9.37
N LEU A 12 2.33 -8.80 8.33
CA LEU A 12 2.65 -9.28 6.98
C LEU A 12 3.77 -8.49 6.29
N TRP A 13 4.10 -7.29 6.75
CA TRP A 13 5.20 -6.47 6.21
C TRP A 13 6.56 -6.80 6.82
N GLN A 14 6.59 -7.65 7.84
CA GLN A 14 7.82 -8.06 8.50
C GLN A 14 8.59 -9.08 7.66
N ASN A 15 9.91 -9.09 7.81
CA ASN A 15 10.82 -9.93 7.03
C ASN A 15 10.49 -11.43 7.10
N PHE A 16 9.88 -11.89 8.18
CA PHE A 16 9.44 -13.28 8.34
C PHE A 16 8.49 -13.76 7.24
N PHE A 17 7.66 -12.84 6.71
CA PHE A 17 6.67 -13.17 5.69
C PHE A 17 7.15 -12.93 4.26
N LEU A 18 8.39 -12.50 4.03
CA LEU A 18 8.90 -12.18 2.68
C LEU A 18 8.74 -13.33 1.68
N LYS A 19 8.96 -14.56 2.14
CA LYS A 19 8.84 -15.79 1.30
C LYS A 19 7.43 -16.05 0.75
N TYR A 20 6.40 -15.42 1.30
CA TYR A 20 5.01 -15.54 0.83
C TYR A 20 4.65 -14.55 -0.28
N TRP A 21 5.55 -13.61 -0.58
CA TRP A 21 5.28 -12.54 -1.53
C TRP A 21 6.09 -12.75 -2.81
N GLU A 22 5.48 -13.45 -3.76
CA GLU A 22 6.09 -13.71 -5.06
C GLU A 22 5.83 -12.59 -6.06
N LEU A 23 6.78 -12.38 -6.95
CA LEU A 23 6.65 -11.53 -8.13
C LEU A 23 6.40 -12.37 -9.39
N PRO A 24 5.77 -11.79 -10.43
CA PRO A 24 5.77 -12.39 -11.75
C PRO A 24 7.22 -12.65 -12.22
N LYS A 25 7.48 -13.85 -12.76
CA LYS A 25 8.83 -14.33 -13.12
C LYS A 25 9.64 -13.34 -13.97
N LYS A 26 8.98 -12.57 -14.85
CA LYS A 26 9.66 -11.59 -15.71
C LYS A 26 10.37 -10.47 -14.94
N PHE A 27 9.95 -10.17 -13.70
CA PHE A 27 10.54 -9.12 -12.85
C PHE A 27 11.56 -9.64 -11.86
N SER A 28 11.84 -10.95 -11.85
CA SER A 28 12.85 -11.54 -10.97
C SER A 28 14.28 -11.40 -11.49
N LYS A 29 14.47 -10.98 -12.74
CA LYS A 29 15.79 -10.96 -13.39
C LYS A 29 16.57 -9.68 -13.15
N ASN A 30 15.91 -8.52 -13.24
CA ASN A 30 16.56 -7.22 -13.13
C ASN A 30 16.18 -6.49 -11.84
N PRO A 31 17.11 -5.80 -11.17
CA PRO A 31 16.78 -4.86 -10.11
C PRO A 31 15.83 -3.78 -10.63
N PHE A 32 14.83 -3.38 -9.84
CA PHE A 32 13.89 -2.35 -10.28
C PHE A 32 13.59 -1.30 -9.20
N LEU A 33 13.36 -0.07 -9.67
CA LEU A 33 12.74 1.00 -8.91
C LEU A 33 11.22 0.81 -8.95
N LEU A 34 10.59 0.70 -7.79
CA LEU A 34 9.13 0.70 -7.71
C LEU A 34 8.61 2.14 -7.59
N VAL A 35 7.76 2.56 -8.51
CA VAL A 35 7.05 3.83 -8.47
C VAL A 35 5.59 3.55 -8.12
N VAL A 36 5.09 4.16 -7.04
CA VAL A 36 3.69 4.02 -6.59
C VAL A 36 2.99 5.36 -6.75
N SER A 37 1.94 5.40 -7.54
CA SER A 37 1.10 6.58 -7.69
C SER A 37 -0.09 6.57 -6.71
N ASN A 38 -0.66 7.75 -6.46
CA ASN A 38 -1.86 7.96 -5.67
C ASN A 38 -2.58 9.23 -6.15
N MET A 39 -2.97 9.23 -7.43
CA MET A 39 -3.53 10.39 -8.11
C MET A 39 -4.93 10.09 -8.67
N SER A 40 -5.74 9.35 -7.91
CA SER A 40 -7.03 8.86 -8.37
C SER A 40 -8.07 9.96 -8.62
N PHE A 41 -7.95 11.16 -8.06
CA PHE A 41 -8.85 12.26 -8.39
C PHE A 41 -8.63 12.79 -9.82
N ALA A 42 -7.40 12.78 -10.30
CA ALA A 42 -7.05 13.25 -11.65
C ALA A 42 -7.02 12.13 -12.69
N ASN A 43 -6.76 10.89 -12.27
CA ASN A 43 -6.67 9.71 -13.14
C ASN A 43 -7.58 8.59 -12.61
N TYR A 44 -8.85 8.89 -12.40
CA TYR A 44 -9.80 7.91 -11.91
C TYR A 44 -10.20 6.91 -13.00
N ALA A 45 -10.35 5.64 -12.64
CA ALA A 45 -10.77 4.58 -13.55
C ALA A 45 -12.22 4.74 -14.06
N LYS A 46 -12.96 5.71 -13.53
CA LYS A 46 -14.27 6.15 -13.96
C LYS A 46 -14.25 7.65 -14.29
N PRO A 47 -15.22 8.18 -15.04
CA PRO A 47 -15.30 9.60 -15.35
C PRO A 47 -15.29 10.47 -14.08
N PHE A 48 -14.66 11.64 -14.14
CA PHE A 48 -14.61 12.59 -13.00
C PHE A 48 -16.03 12.95 -12.50
N LYS A 49 -17.01 12.99 -13.38
CA LYS A 49 -18.41 13.16 -13.02
C LYS A 49 -18.87 12.16 -11.96
N ASP A 50 -18.44 10.91 -12.04
CA ASP A 50 -18.84 9.87 -11.06
C ASP A 50 -18.33 10.16 -9.65
N ILE A 51 -17.18 10.82 -9.52
CA ILE A 51 -16.66 11.27 -8.23
C ILE A 51 -17.60 12.31 -7.65
N ILE A 52 -18.00 13.29 -8.47
CA ILE A 52 -18.92 14.36 -8.07
C ILE A 52 -20.28 13.78 -7.70
N ASP A 53 -20.85 12.94 -8.57
CA ASP A 53 -22.16 12.32 -8.37
C ASP A 53 -22.17 11.46 -7.09
N THR A 54 -21.11 10.70 -6.82
CA THR A 54 -20.97 9.92 -5.58
C THR A 54 -20.96 10.82 -4.35
N GLN A 55 -20.23 11.93 -4.39
CA GLN A 55 -20.17 12.88 -3.28
C GLN A 55 -21.50 13.60 -3.06
N MET A 56 -22.23 13.92 -4.14
CA MET A 56 -23.55 14.51 -4.08
C MET A 56 -24.58 13.52 -3.52
N THR A 57 -24.59 12.29 -4.01
CA THR A 57 -25.53 11.23 -3.58
C THR A 57 -25.32 10.88 -2.10
N ASN A 58 -24.08 10.85 -1.64
CA ASN A 58 -23.77 10.60 -0.23
C ASN A 58 -24.06 11.80 0.68
N GLY A 59 -24.59 12.90 0.15
CA GLY A 59 -24.92 14.10 0.92
C GLY A 59 -23.72 14.88 1.44
N LEU A 60 -22.50 14.54 1.03
CA LEU A 60 -21.26 15.15 1.51
C LEU A 60 -21.24 16.66 1.27
N TYR A 61 -21.73 17.14 0.12
CA TYR A 61 -21.81 18.57 -0.16
C TYR A 61 -22.83 19.30 0.72
N LYS A 62 -23.92 18.65 1.10
CA LYS A 62 -24.93 19.21 1.99
C LYS A 62 -24.35 19.45 3.39
N PHE A 63 -23.59 18.49 3.90
CA PHE A 63 -22.99 18.56 5.24
C PHE A 63 -21.66 19.36 5.25
N LYS A 64 -20.93 19.38 4.14
CA LYS A 64 -19.62 20.02 4.06
C LYS A 64 -19.39 20.64 2.66
N PRO A 65 -20.00 21.80 2.36
CA PRO A 65 -19.91 22.42 1.02
C PRO A 65 -18.48 22.70 0.57
N SER A 66 -17.54 22.93 1.51
CA SER A 66 -16.12 23.14 1.22
C SER A 66 -15.44 21.95 0.55
N ILE A 67 -16.04 20.74 0.60
CA ILE A 67 -15.47 19.54 -0.03
C ILE A 67 -15.43 19.64 -1.54
N PHE A 68 -16.38 20.37 -2.14
CA PHE A 68 -16.40 20.63 -3.58
C PHE A 68 -15.14 21.38 -4.02
N LYS A 69 -14.87 22.54 -3.38
CA LYS A 69 -13.65 23.31 -3.62
C LYS A 69 -12.40 22.48 -3.39
N TYR A 70 -12.37 21.71 -2.32
CA TYR A 70 -11.26 20.80 -2.01
C TYR A 70 -11.04 19.74 -3.11
N THR A 71 -12.11 19.13 -3.62
CA THR A 71 -12.05 18.13 -4.68
C THR A 71 -11.41 18.72 -5.96
N PHE A 72 -11.86 19.91 -6.39
CA PHE A 72 -11.30 20.56 -7.58
C PHE A 72 -9.84 20.95 -7.41
N ILE A 73 -9.48 21.55 -6.28
CA ILE A 73 -8.09 21.92 -5.98
C ILE A 73 -7.21 20.63 -5.96
N THR A 74 -7.67 19.58 -5.29
CA THR A 74 -6.93 18.31 -5.21
C THR A 74 -6.73 17.70 -6.59
N THR A 75 -7.76 17.68 -7.43
CA THR A 75 -7.70 17.16 -8.80
C THR A 75 -6.68 17.96 -9.63
N SER A 76 -6.74 19.29 -9.58
CA SER A 76 -5.78 20.16 -10.27
C SER A 76 -4.33 19.89 -9.87
N GLU A 77 -4.06 19.77 -8.57
CA GLU A 77 -2.72 19.46 -8.07
C GLU A 77 -2.27 18.06 -8.43
N GLN A 78 -3.19 17.09 -8.50
CA GLN A 78 -2.86 15.74 -8.95
C GLN A 78 -2.54 15.69 -10.45
N PHE A 79 -3.19 16.46 -11.31
CA PHE A 79 -2.80 16.57 -12.72
C PHE A 79 -1.36 17.06 -12.87
N LYS A 80 -0.98 18.13 -12.17
CA LYS A 80 0.41 18.61 -12.15
C LYS A 80 1.39 17.53 -11.66
N THR A 81 0.98 16.77 -10.66
CA THR A 81 1.81 15.68 -10.10
C THR A 81 1.96 14.53 -11.09
N ILE A 82 0.90 14.16 -11.84
CA ILE A 82 0.96 13.15 -12.90
C ILE A 82 1.97 13.55 -13.97
N LEU A 83 1.89 14.80 -14.47
CA LEU A 83 2.84 15.31 -15.46
C LEU A 83 4.28 15.24 -14.96
N ALA A 84 4.51 15.68 -13.71
CA ALA A 84 5.84 15.63 -13.11
C ALA A 84 6.35 14.18 -12.91
N PHE A 85 5.46 13.23 -12.61
CA PHE A 85 5.84 11.81 -12.53
C PHE A 85 6.19 11.23 -13.89
N ILE A 86 5.41 11.55 -14.94
CA ILE A 86 5.71 11.13 -16.31
C ILE A 86 7.08 11.66 -16.74
N GLU A 87 7.35 12.95 -16.54
CA GLU A 87 8.64 13.57 -16.86
C GLU A 87 9.79 12.93 -16.06
N ALA A 88 9.60 12.71 -14.77
CA ALA A 88 10.61 12.11 -13.91
C ALA A 88 10.91 10.67 -14.33
N ILE A 89 9.89 9.86 -14.65
CA ILE A 89 10.07 8.48 -15.10
C ILE A 89 10.80 8.44 -16.44
N LYS A 90 10.41 9.28 -17.42
CA LYS A 90 11.09 9.39 -18.72
C LYS A 90 12.53 9.84 -18.53
N TYR A 91 12.78 10.81 -17.66
CA TYR A 91 14.12 11.30 -17.37
C TYR A 91 15.01 10.23 -16.72
N LEU A 92 14.46 9.47 -15.77
CA LEU A 92 15.16 8.33 -15.16
C LEU A 92 15.46 7.24 -16.21
N ALA A 93 14.50 6.89 -17.06
CA ALA A 93 14.67 5.86 -18.08
C ALA A 93 15.76 6.23 -19.10
N ASN A 94 15.80 7.48 -19.55
CA ASN A 94 16.81 7.97 -20.49
C ASN A 94 18.22 8.06 -19.89
N ASN A 95 18.33 8.18 -18.56
CA ASN A 95 19.60 8.25 -17.83
C ASN A 95 19.87 6.97 -17.02
N ASN A 96 19.24 5.88 -17.38
CA ASN A 96 19.27 4.62 -16.65
C ASN A 96 20.63 3.93 -16.74
N LYS A 97 21.09 3.38 -15.60
CA LYS A 97 22.35 2.63 -15.46
C LYS A 97 22.14 1.10 -15.36
N GLY A 98 21.05 0.57 -15.87
CA GLY A 98 20.79 -0.88 -15.95
C GLY A 98 19.85 -1.41 -14.86
N TYR A 99 18.80 -0.68 -14.54
CA TYR A 99 17.66 -1.13 -13.71
C TYR A 99 16.35 -0.93 -14.46
N ASP A 100 15.33 -1.65 -14.05
CA ASP A 100 13.98 -1.45 -14.55
C ASP A 100 13.20 -0.43 -13.69
N ILE A 101 12.20 0.21 -14.26
CA ILE A 101 11.25 1.07 -13.55
C ILE A 101 9.87 0.42 -13.64
N VAL A 102 9.28 0.09 -12.51
CA VAL A 102 7.94 -0.47 -12.45
C VAL A 102 7.00 0.56 -11.85
N LEU A 103 6.12 1.13 -12.65
CA LEU A 103 5.02 1.96 -12.17
C LEU A 103 3.84 1.08 -11.79
N ARG A 104 3.42 1.23 -10.56
CA ARG A 104 2.26 0.54 -10.00
C ARG A 104 1.21 1.56 -9.58
N PRO A 105 0.19 1.82 -10.45
CA PRO A 105 -0.88 2.76 -10.13
C PRO A 105 -1.75 2.27 -8.96
N HIS A 106 -2.33 3.23 -8.23
CA HIS A 106 -3.34 2.92 -7.22
C HIS A 106 -4.52 2.18 -7.87
N GLN A 107 -5.23 1.36 -7.10
CA GLN A 107 -6.34 0.53 -7.63
C GLN A 107 -7.46 1.35 -8.28
N ASN A 108 -7.69 2.56 -7.80
CA ASN A 108 -8.71 3.48 -8.31
C ASN A 108 -8.23 4.32 -9.51
N GLU A 109 -6.96 4.22 -9.90
CA GLU A 109 -6.45 4.92 -11.07
C GLU A 109 -6.71 4.12 -12.34
N ASP A 110 -6.89 4.83 -13.45
CA ASP A 110 -6.94 4.22 -14.77
C ASP A 110 -5.55 3.70 -15.17
N LEU A 111 -5.49 2.40 -15.42
CA LEU A 111 -4.25 1.72 -15.78
C LEU A 111 -3.83 2.02 -17.22
N GLU A 112 -4.81 2.14 -18.12
CA GLU A 112 -4.54 2.33 -19.55
C GLU A 112 -3.98 3.73 -19.83
N SER A 113 -4.45 4.76 -19.14
CA SER A 113 -3.85 6.09 -19.22
C SER A 113 -2.35 6.07 -18.91
N TRP A 114 -1.94 5.35 -17.83
CA TRP A 114 -0.53 5.23 -17.51
C TRP A 114 0.28 4.46 -18.56
N LYS A 115 -0.30 3.43 -19.17
CA LYS A 115 0.33 2.70 -20.27
C LYS A 115 0.51 3.59 -21.51
N ILE A 116 -0.49 4.43 -21.82
CA ILE A 116 -0.43 5.38 -22.91
C ILE A 116 0.65 6.43 -22.67
N PHE A 117 0.70 7.04 -21.48
CA PHE A 117 1.67 8.08 -21.12
C PHE A 117 3.11 7.61 -21.20
N LEU A 118 3.36 6.33 -20.93
CA LEU A 118 4.69 5.73 -20.86
C LEU A 118 4.97 4.76 -22.01
N LYS A 119 4.12 4.76 -23.04
CA LYS A 119 4.31 3.93 -24.23
C LYS A 119 5.66 4.23 -24.91
N GLY A 120 6.41 3.19 -25.21
CA GLY A 120 7.71 3.31 -25.90
C GLY A 120 8.86 3.79 -25.02
N VAL A 121 8.66 4.06 -23.74
CA VAL A 121 9.75 4.41 -22.82
C VAL A 121 10.52 3.13 -22.45
N PRO A 122 11.85 3.06 -22.69
CA PRO A 122 12.62 1.84 -22.46
C PRO A 122 12.71 1.49 -20.97
N ASN A 123 12.68 0.20 -20.65
CA ASN A 123 12.83 -0.33 -19.29
C ASN A 123 11.75 0.19 -18.29
N VAL A 124 10.62 0.66 -18.79
CA VAL A 124 9.47 1.11 -17.97
C VAL A 124 8.31 0.17 -18.17
N TYR A 125 7.77 -0.31 -17.06
CA TYR A 125 6.65 -1.24 -17.04
C TYR A 125 5.52 -0.68 -16.18
N VAL A 126 4.30 -0.64 -16.72
CA VAL A 126 3.09 -0.30 -15.97
C VAL A 126 2.37 -1.58 -15.60
N TYR A 127 2.30 -1.87 -14.30
CA TYR A 127 1.83 -3.17 -13.84
C TYR A 127 1.08 -3.06 -12.50
N ARG A 128 -0.04 -3.76 -12.33
CA ARG A 128 -0.89 -3.66 -11.12
C ARG A 128 -1.20 -4.99 -10.44
N GLU A 129 -0.88 -6.12 -11.05
CA GLU A 129 -1.22 -7.42 -10.49
C GLU A 129 -0.39 -7.80 -9.24
N GLY A 130 -0.94 -8.70 -8.45
CA GLY A 130 -0.32 -9.19 -7.23
C GLY A 130 -0.36 -8.22 -6.06
N SER A 131 0.16 -8.63 -4.91
CA SER A 131 0.24 -7.80 -3.71
C SER A 131 1.31 -6.72 -3.84
N ILE A 132 1.01 -5.50 -3.39
CA ILE A 132 2.01 -4.41 -3.32
C ILE A 132 3.19 -4.78 -2.41
N THR A 133 2.97 -5.61 -1.38
CA THR A 133 3.99 -6.08 -0.45
C THR A 133 5.10 -6.82 -1.18
N GLY A 134 4.77 -7.71 -2.12
CA GLY A 134 5.75 -8.41 -2.95
C GLY A 134 6.60 -7.45 -3.77
N TRP A 135 5.97 -6.45 -4.38
CA TRP A 135 6.67 -5.44 -5.18
C TRP A 135 7.61 -4.58 -4.34
N ILE A 136 7.15 -4.10 -3.18
CA ILE A 136 7.99 -3.35 -2.24
C ILE A 136 9.20 -4.17 -1.82
N ASN A 137 8.99 -5.41 -1.42
CA ASN A 137 10.05 -6.26 -0.87
C ASN A 137 11.10 -6.66 -1.89
N ASN A 138 10.76 -6.73 -3.16
CA ASN A 138 11.69 -7.08 -4.23
C ASN A 138 12.28 -5.87 -4.96
N SER A 139 11.75 -4.66 -4.75
CA SER A 139 12.34 -3.43 -5.30
C SER A 139 13.63 -3.04 -4.57
N PHE A 140 14.52 -2.34 -5.24
CA PHE A 140 15.69 -1.76 -4.57
C PHE A 140 15.36 -0.43 -3.86
N ALA A 141 14.35 0.28 -4.33
CA ALA A 141 13.82 1.50 -3.72
C ALA A 141 12.36 1.69 -4.13
N VAL A 142 11.64 2.47 -3.35
CA VAL A 142 10.24 2.85 -3.61
C VAL A 142 10.14 4.36 -3.74
N MET A 143 9.58 4.83 -4.87
CA MET A 143 9.22 6.24 -5.09
C MET A 143 7.72 6.42 -4.91
N HIS A 144 7.31 7.47 -4.20
CA HIS A 144 5.88 7.77 -3.99
C HIS A 144 5.60 9.25 -3.81
N ASN A 145 4.29 9.60 -3.83
CA ASN A 145 3.75 10.88 -3.39
C ASN A 145 2.45 10.63 -2.62
N GLY A 146 2.50 10.73 -1.28
CA GLY A 146 1.31 10.60 -0.42
C GLY A 146 0.68 9.22 -0.29
N CYS A 147 1.25 8.18 -0.87
CA CYS A 147 0.71 6.81 -0.81
C CYS A 147 0.99 6.12 0.52
N THR A 148 0.01 5.40 1.06
CA THR A 148 0.14 4.60 2.29
C THR A 148 1.18 3.47 2.16
N SER A 149 1.52 3.04 0.96
CA SER A 149 2.61 2.09 0.69
C SER A 149 3.96 2.56 1.23
N ALA A 150 4.12 3.87 1.49
CA ALA A 150 5.29 4.42 2.16
C ALA A 150 5.49 3.89 3.58
N LEU A 151 4.39 3.66 4.32
CA LEU A 151 4.45 3.04 5.65
C LEU A 151 4.96 1.61 5.55
N GLU A 152 4.43 0.86 4.60
CA GLU A 152 4.85 -0.51 4.32
C GLU A 152 6.32 -0.58 3.93
N ALA A 153 6.77 0.25 2.98
CA ALA A 153 8.17 0.35 2.59
C ALA A 153 9.08 0.70 3.78
N THR A 154 8.65 1.61 4.65
CA THR A 154 9.39 2.00 5.87
C THR A 154 9.51 0.84 6.85
N ILE A 155 8.42 0.11 7.11
CA ILE A 155 8.39 -1.04 8.02
C ILE A 155 9.23 -2.19 7.45
N SER A 156 9.16 -2.43 6.14
CA SER A 156 9.99 -3.40 5.42
C SER A 156 11.45 -2.93 5.22
N LYS A 157 11.84 -1.77 5.78
CA LYS A 157 13.18 -1.18 5.70
C LYS A 157 13.69 -0.95 4.28
N LYS A 158 12.78 -0.70 3.33
CA LYS A 158 13.15 -0.36 1.94
C LYS A 158 13.50 1.11 1.81
N PRO A 159 14.51 1.47 1.01
CA PRO A 159 14.78 2.85 0.66
C PRO A 159 13.56 3.52 0.05
N LEU A 160 13.17 4.66 0.62
CA LEU A 160 11.95 5.36 0.26
C LEU A 160 12.25 6.76 -0.24
N LEU A 161 11.74 7.09 -1.42
CA LEU A 161 11.90 8.35 -2.12
C LEU A 161 10.54 9.07 -2.15
N THR A 162 10.41 10.13 -1.40
CA THR A 162 9.19 10.94 -1.35
C THR A 162 9.33 12.08 -2.35
N TYR A 163 8.80 11.88 -3.56
CA TYR A 163 8.89 12.84 -4.65
C TYR A 163 7.75 13.85 -4.59
N ILE A 164 8.07 15.09 -4.25
CA ILE A 164 7.12 16.20 -4.08
C ILE A 164 7.56 17.35 -5.01
N PRO A 165 7.22 17.27 -6.33
CA PRO A 165 7.68 18.25 -7.32
C PRO A 165 6.96 19.60 -7.20
N ASN A 166 5.75 19.63 -6.67
CA ASN A 166 4.92 20.84 -6.61
C ASN A 166 5.12 21.59 -5.28
N LYS A 167 5.18 22.92 -5.34
CA LYS A 167 5.32 23.77 -4.15
C LYS A 167 4.09 23.69 -3.24
N GLN A 168 2.91 23.62 -3.82
CA GLN A 168 1.65 23.42 -3.08
C GLN A 168 1.36 21.92 -2.99
N ASN A 169 1.74 21.30 -1.89
CA ASN A 169 1.43 19.91 -1.65
C ASN A 169 0.30 19.81 -0.63
N LEU A 170 -0.92 19.61 -1.10
CA LEU A 170 -2.10 19.40 -0.25
C LEU A 170 -1.92 18.19 0.70
N PHE A 171 -1.11 17.24 0.30
CA PHE A 171 -0.80 16.05 1.10
C PHE A 171 0.51 16.16 1.90
N GLY A 172 1.17 17.32 1.88
CA GLY A 172 2.49 17.52 2.49
C GLY A 172 2.56 17.20 3.97
N ASN A 173 1.44 17.36 4.68
CA ASN A 173 1.33 17.06 6.10
C ASN A 173 0.88 15.63 6.42
N ASN A 174 0.54 14.80 5.44
CA ASN A 174 0.18 13.41 5.70
C ASN A 174 1.40 12.60 6.14
N LEU A 175 1.16 11.53 6.90
CA LEU A 175 2.22 10.70 7.44
C LEU A 175 3.13 10.09 6.35
N PRO A 176 2.61 9.54 5.22
CA PRO A 176 3.44 9.04 4.15
C PRO A 176 4.49 10.04 3.65
N ASN A 177 4.10 11.29 3.42
CA ASN A 177 5.00 12.32 2.91
C ASN A 177 6.04 12.82 3.95
N LYS A 178 5.93 12.41 5.20
CA LYS A 178 6.94 12.68 6.23
C LYS A 178 8.06 11.63 6.27
N LEU A 179 7.93 10.55 5.52
CA LEU A 179 8.85 9.42 5.49
C LEU A 179 9.83 9.52 4.31
N GLY A 180 10.96 8.82 4.43
CA GLY A 180 11.94 8.69 3.34
C GLY A 180 12.72 9.96 3.00
N TYR A 181 13.43 9.90 1.88
CA TYR A 181 14.20 11.01 1.33
C TYR A 181 13.27 11.97 0.60
N LYS A 182 13.24 13.23 1.03
CA LYS A 182 12.47 14.29 0.38
C LYS A 182 13.17 14.72 -0.90
N ILE A 183 12.46 14.65 -2.01
CA ILE A 183 12.98 14.96 -3.34
C ILE A 183 12.00 15.90 -4.03
N LYS A 184 12.51 17.00 -4.57
CA LYS A 184 11.70 18.03 -5.23
C LYS A 184 11.92 18.10 -6.74
N THR A 185 13.11 17.73 -7.21
CA THR A 185 13.46 17.84 -8.63
C THR A 185 13.81 16.48 -9.24
N LYS A 186 13.65 16.37 -10.56
CA LYS A 186 14.06 15.16 -11.30
C LYS A 186 15.56 14.89 -11.24
N ASN A 187 16.38 15.95 -11.14
CA ASN A 187 17.84 15.80 -11.01
C ASN A 187 18.24 15.20 -9.66
N GLU A 188 17.68 15.72 -8.55
CA GLU A 188 17.85 15.12 -7.21
C GLU A 188 17.39 13.65 -7.19
N LEU A 189 16.26 13.38 -7.87
CA LEU A 189 15.71 12.03 -7.97
C LEU A 189 16.71 11.09 -8.68
N LEU A 190 17.23 11.50 -9.84
CA LEU A 190 18.22 10.72 -10.60
C LEU A 190 19.46 10.43 -9.76
N LEU A 191 20.04 11.45 -9.15
CA LEU A 191 21.23 11.29 -8.30
C LEU A 191 20.98 10.29 -7.17
N LYS A 192 19.82 10.40 -6.50
CA LYS A 192 19.48 9.52 -5.38
C LYS A 192 19.20 8.08 -5.81
N VAL A 193 18.48 7.90 -6.93
CA VAL A 193 18.20 6.57 -7.49
C VAL A 193 19.50 5.89 -7.90
N ASN A 194 20.38 6.59 -8.61
CA ASN A 194 21.68 6.05 -9.04
C ASN A 194 22.58 5.70 -7.85
N TYR A 195 22.58 6.51 -6.79
CA TYR A 195 23.29 6.19 -5.54
C TYR A 195 22.76 4.89 -4.91
N LEU A 196 21.44 4.75 -4.78
CA LEU A 196 20.83 3.56 -4.19
C LEU A 196 21.07 2.30 -5.04
N PHE A 197 21.00 2.43 -6.36
CA PHE A 197 21.28 1.34 -7.28
C PHE A 197 22.75 0.89 -7.22
N SER A 198 23.68 1.83 -7.22
CA SER A 198 25.12 1.54 -7.09
C SER A 198 25.46 0.87 -5.76
N ALA A 199 24.79 1.27 -4.68
CA ALA A 199 24.99 0.66 -3.37
C ALA A 199 24.59 -0.82 -3.35
N ILE A 200 23.52 -1.21 -4.07
CA ILE A 200 23.12 -2.62 -4.19
C ILE A 200 24.14 -3.42 -4.99
N LYS A 201 24.61 -2.90 -6.14
CA LYS A 201 25.64 -3.57 -6.93
C LYS A 201 26.91 -3.84 -6.12
N LEU A 202 27.23 -2.97 -5.17
CA LEU A 202 28.40 -3.09 -4.31
C LEU A 202 28.11 -3.85 -3.00
N ASN A 203 26.97 -4.50 -2.87
CA ASN A 203 26.50 -5.14 -1.62
C ASN A 203 26.60 -4.23 -0.38
N ARG A 204 26.59 -2.91 -0.57
CA ARG A 204 26.63 -1.93 0.51
C ARG A 204 25.24 -1.84 1.13
N LYS A 205 25.15 -1.99 2.46
CA LYS A 205 23.91 -1.70 3.18
C LYS A 205 23.58 -0.23 3.01
N THR A 206 22.55 0.07 2.23
CA THR A 206 21.96 1.42 2.22
C THR A 206 21.37 1.63 3.59
N SER A 207 21.92 2.54 4.38
CA SER A 207 21.48 2.81 5.73
C SER A 207 20.17 3.60 5.73
N MET A 208 19.08 2.91 5.42
CA MET A 208 17.81 3.32 6.02
C MET A 208 17.90 2.94 7.50
N ASN A 209 17.60 3.88 8.36
CA ASN A 209 17.73 3.78 9.81
C ASN A 209 17.42 2.37 10.32
N LYS A 210 18.35 1.78 11.09
CA LYS A 210 18.14 0.49 11.75
C LYS A 210 16.86 0.48 12.60
N GLN A 211 16.43 1.66 13.07
CA GLN A 211 15.22 1.89 13.85
C GLN A 211 14.13 2.56 13.02
N LEU A 212 12.88 2.17 13.26
CA LEU A 212 11.73 2.82 12.66
C LEU A 212 11.61 4.28 13.15
N PRO A 213 11.20 5.22 12.27
CA PRO A 213 10.99 6.60 12.65
C PRO A 213 9.99 6.72 13.83
N LYS A 214 10.29 7.56 14.80
CA LYS A 214 9.41 7.81 15.98
C LYS A 214 7.98 8.16 15.58
N ILE A 215 7.80 8.87 14.46
CA ILE A 215 6.46 9.22 13.95
C ILE A 215 5.65 7.99 13.54
N VAL A 216 6.28 6.90 13.10
CA VAL A 216 5.63 5.63 12.76
C VAL A 216 5.31 4.86 14.05
N THR A 217 6.30 4.68 14.94
CA THR A 217 6.13 3.90 16.17
C THR A 217 5.12 4.50 17.14
N LYS A 218 4.91 5.83 17.10
CA LYS A 218 3.84 6.49 17.86
C LYS A 218 2.43 6.14 17.38
N LYS A 219 2.28 5.79 16.10
CA LYS A 219 0.96 5.54 15.46
C LYS A 219 0.68 4.06 15.22
N ILE A 220 1.73 3.28 15.00
CA ILE A 220 1.63 1.86 14.65
C ILE A 220 2.42 1.06 15.69
N HIS A 221 1.69 0.24 16.44
CA HIS A 221 2.33 -0.68 17.38
C HIS A 221 2.85 -1.90 16.62
N ILE A 222 4.16 -2.10 16.64
CA ILE A 222 4.86 -3.25 16.05
C ILE A 222 5.56 -3.99 17.19
N ASP A 223 5.25 -5.26 17.31
CA ASP A 223 5.89 -6.13 18.28
C ASP A 223 6.71 -7.19 17.54
N ASN A 224 8.01 -7.19 17.77
CA ASN A 224 8.92 -8.17 17.17
C ASN A 224 8.90 -9.54 17.86
N LYS A 225 8.25 -9.63 19.04
CA LYS A 225 8.21 -10.86 19.83
C LYS A 225 6.95 -11.68 19.57
N GLU A 226 5.82 -11.01 19.34
CA GLU A 226 4.53 -11.66 19.14
C GLU A 226 3.68 -10.94 18.12
N LEU A 227 3.13 -11.70 17.15
CA LEU A 227 2.26 -11.20 16.10
C LEU A 227 0.98 -10.59 16.66
N ALA A 228 0.51 -9.50 16.05
CA ALA A 228 -0.76 -8.86 16.42
C ALA A 228 -1.94 -9.83 16.31
N ALA A 229 -1.96 -10.67 15.28
CA ALA A 229 -2.96 -11.72 15.10
C ALA A 229 -3.02 -12.66 16.32
N LYS A 230 -1.87 -13.11 16.82
CA LYS A 230 -1.80 -13.98 17.99
C LYS A 230 -2.30 -13.30 19.26
N LYS A 231 -1.96 -12.02 19.44
CA LYS A 231 -2.48 -11.23 20.58
C LYS A 231 -3.99 -11.06 20.51
N ILE A 232 -4.56 -10.84 19.33
CA ILE A 232 -6.01 -10.73 19.13
C ILE A 232 -6.69 -12.05 19.52
N ILE A 233 -6.18 -13.17 19.03
CA ILE A 233 -6.71 -14.52 19.35
C ILE A 233 -6.69 -14.73 20.86
N LYS A 234 -5.57 -14.48 21.52
CA LYS A 234 -5.46 -14.60 22.99
C LYS A 234 -6.48 -13.75 23.75
N GLN A 235 -6.81 -12.54 23.25
CA GLN A 235 -7.84 -11.72 23.86
C GLN A 235 -9.24 -12.30 23.65
N TRP A 236 -9.52 -12.83 22.46
CA TRP A 236 -10.79 -13.50 22.18
C TRP A 236 -10.98 -14.76 23.05
N GLU A 237 -9.94 -15.59 23.20
CA GLU A 237 -9.97 -16.76 24.07
C GLU A 237 -10.22 -16.39 25.53
N LYS A 238 -9.60 -15.31 26.03
CA LYS A 238 -9.87 -14.80 27.39
C LYS A 238 -11.31 -14.35 27.57
N LEU A 239 -11.89 -13.67 26.54
CA LEU A 239 -13.26 -13.21 26.58
C LEU A 239 -14.26 -14.37 26.47
N SER A 240 -13.97 -15.40 25.68
CA SER A 240 -14.82 -16.58 25.59
C SER A 240 -14.85 -17.39 26.88
N LYS A 241 -13.69 -17.56 27.54
CA LYS A 241 -13.59 -18.24 28.84
C LYS A 241 -14.30 -17.49 29.98
N SER A 242 -14.35 -16.14 29.89
CA SER A 242 -15.09 -15.33 30.89
C SER A 242 -16.61 -15.39 30.76
N LYS A 243 -17.11 -15.89 29.63
CA LYS A 243 -18.55 -16.15 29.38
C LYS A 243 -18.83 -17.66 29.46
N SER A 244 -18.48 -18.29 30.56
CA SER A 244 -18.45 -19.74 30.78
C SER A 244 -19.78 -20.50 30.72
N ASN A 245 -20.78 -20.01 29.98
CA ASN A 245 -22.02 -20.71 29.67
C ASN A 245 -22.37 -20.76 28.18
N PHE A 246 -21.40 -20.54 27.29
CA PHE A 246 -21.62 -20.74 25.86
C PHE A 246 -20.96 -22.04 25.44
N GLU A 247 -21.80 -23.04 25.10
CA GLU A 247 -21.41 -24.37 24.65
C GLU A 247 -20.39 -24.33 23.50
N ASP A 248 -19.42 -25.22 23.53
CA ASP A 248 -18.34 -25.38 22.54
C ASP A 248 -18.81 -25.57 21.08
N SER A 249 -20.10 -25.90 20.88
CA SER A 249 -20.74 -26.04 19.56
C SER A 249 -20.87 -24.73 18.77
N ASN A 250 -20.83 -23.57 19.44
CA ASN A 250 -21.09 -22.28 18.79
C ASN A 250 -19.88 -21.68 18.08
N ASN A 251 -18.66 -22.03 18.46
CA ASN A 251 -17.46 -21.53 17.80
C ASN A 251 -17.33 -22.06 16.37
N TRP A 252 -17.73 -23.32 16.14
CA TRP A 252 -17.77 -23.91 14.81
C TRP A 252 -18.92 -23.34 13.95
N LEU A 253 -20.05 -23.01 14.58
CA LEU A 253 -21.17 -22.36 13.90
C LEU A 253 -20.80 -20.92 13.49
N LEU A 254 -20.12 -20.17 14.37
CA LEU A 254 -19.63 -18.81 14.09
C LEU A 254 -18.61 -18.80 12.96
N PHE A 255 -17.72 -19.78 12.94
CA PHE A 255 -16.75 -19.98 11.87
C PHE A 255 -17.42 -20.31 10.52
N LYS A 256 -18.42 -21.20 10.53
CA LYS A 256 -19.26 -21.50 9.35
C LYS A 256 -20.06 -20.28 8.88
N LEU A 257 -20.61 -19.49 9.79
CA LEU A 257 -21.33 -18.25 9.47
C LEU A 257 -20.41 -17.20 8.86
N LEU A 258 -19.21 -17.01 9.41
CA LEU A 258 -18.18 -16.13 8.87
C LEU A 258 -17.76 -16.55 7.46
N LEU A 259 -17.54 -17.85 7.22
CA LEU A 259 -17.26 -18.37 5.89
C LEU A 259 -18.43 -18.15 4.91
N LYS A 260 -19.68 -18.24 5.39
CA LYS A 260 -20.89 -18.02 4.59
C LYS A 260 -21.05 -16.53 4.22
N VAL A 261 -20.79 -15.63 5.15
CA VAL A 261 -20.80 -14.17 4.95
C VAL A 261 -19.70 -13.77 3.95
N MET A 262 -18.52 -14.36 4.03
CA MET A 262 -17.45 -14.15 3.08
C MET A 262 -17.81 -14.65 1.66
N LYS A 263 -18.56 -15.76 1.54
CA LYS A 263 -19.08 -16.26 0.24
C LYS A 263 -20.13 -15.32 -0.36
N ILE A 264 -21.00 -14.72 0.45
CA ILE A 264 -22.06 -13.81 -0.01
C ILE A 264 -21.49 -12.48 -0.51
N ASN A 265 -20.44 -11.98 0.11
CA ASN A 265 -19.81 -10.69 -0.25
C ASN A 265 -18.85 -10.72 -1.45
N GLY A 266 -18.95 -11.73 -2.32
CA GLY A 266 -18.27 -11.73 -3.62
C GLY A 266 -16.74 -11.83 -3.57
N ILE A 267 -16.14 -12.24 -2.45
CA ILE A 267 -14.71 -12.55 -2.33
C ILE A 267 -14.42 -13.90 -3.02
N ARG A 268 -15.07 -14.10 -4.16
CA ARG A 268 -14.83 -15.26 -5.02
C ARG A 268 -13.52 -15.07 -5.78
N GLY A 269 -12.56 -15.91 -5.57
CA GLY A 269 -11.60 -16.27 -6.59
C GLY A 269 -10.12 -16.05 -6.31
N ARG A 270 -9.68 -15.35 -5.23
CA ARG A 270 -8.24 -15.12 -5.01
C ARG A 270 -7.63 -15.80 -3.78
N ILE A 271 -8.45 -16.35 -2.90
CA ILE A 271 -7.97 -17.03 -1.67
C ILE A 271 -8.01 -18.55 -1.79
N PHE A 272 -8.79 -19.13 -2.72
CA PHE A 272 -9.11 -20.56 -2.76
C PHE A 272 -8.18 -21.44 -3.62
N ASN A 273 -7.11 -20.92 -4.21
CA ASN A 273 -6.08 -21.79 -4.83
C ASN A 273 -4.98 -22.24 -3.85
N ILE A 274 -5.12 -21.93 -2.58
CA ILE A 274 -4.24 -22.46 -1.53
C ILE A 274 -4.94 -23.69 -0.96
N LYS A 275 -4.38 -24.88 -1.20
CA LYS A 275 -4.85 -26.12 -0.58
C LYS A 275 -4.91 -25.91 0.94
N ALA A 276 -6.12 -25.96 1.49
CA ALA A 276 -6.41 -25.68 2.90
C ALA A 276 -5.80 -26.68 3.89
N GLU A 277 -5.16 -27.74 3.40
CA GLU A 277 -4.73 -28.89 4.18
C GLU A 277 -3.51 -28.65 5.08
N ASN A 278 -2.80 -27.51 4.94
CA ASN A 278 -1.58 -27.21 5.71
C ASN A 278 -1.50 -25.78 6.26
N LEU A 279 -2.63 -25.09 6.38
CA LEU A 279 -2.64 -23.73 6.92
C LEU A 279 -2.87 -23.77 8.43
N SER A 280 -1.96 -23.22 9.22
CA SER A 280 -2.21 -22.99 10.65
C SER A 280 -3.40 -22.04 10.82
N ILE A 281 -4.16 -22.21 11.90
CA ILE A 281 -5.29 -21.35 12.27
C ILE A 281 -4.87 -19.87 12.29
N GLU A 282 -3.63 -19.58 12.65
CA GLU A 282 -3.02 -18.25 12.67
C GLU A 282 -2.94 -17.62 11.27
N TYR A 283 -2.61 -18.41 10.25
CA TYR A 283 -2.55 -17.94 8.87
C TYR A 283 -3.96 -17.70 8.28
N LEU A 284 -4.92 -18.56 8.62
CA LEU A 284 -6.33 -18.37 8.25
C LEU A 284 -6.91 -17.09 8.88
N CYS A 285 -6.59 -16.82 10.15
CA CYS A 285 -7.00 -15.59 10.83
C CYS A 285 -6.38 -14.34 10.21
N LEU A 286 -5.12 -14.39 9.78
CA LEU A 286 -4.44 -13.33 9.05
C LEU A 286 -5.11 -13.03 7.70
N LEU A 287 -5.48 -14.07 6.95
CA LEU A 287 -6.21 -13.93 5.69
C LEU A 287 -7.62 -13.35 5.89
N ILE A 288 -8.32 -13.76 6.93
CA ILE A 288 -9.66 -13.27 7.28
C ILE A 288 -9.59 -11.80 7.69
N CYS A 289 -8.65 -11.42 8.54
CA CYS A 289 -8.46 -10.02 8.97
C CYS A 289 -8.13 -9.10 7.78
N ASN A 290 -7.30 -9.56 6.84
CA ASN A 290 -7.01 -8.81 5.61
C ASN A 290 -8.26 -8.65 4.72
N SER A 291 -9.08 -9.69 4.60
CA SER A 291 -10.30 -9.68 3.76
C SER A 291 -11.36 -8.73 4.33
N ILE A 292 -11.54 -8.73 5.63
CA ILE A 292 -12.48 -7.83 6.33
C ILE A 292 -12.03 -6.37 6.22
N PHE A 293 -10.72 -6.12 6.28
CA PHE A 293 -10.18 -4.76 6.17
C PHE A 293 -10.27 -4.21 4.74
N ILE A 294 -10.10 -5.05 3.73
CA ILE A 294 -10.29 -4.67 2.32
C ILE A 294 -11.75 -4.27 2.07
N SER A 295 -12.74 -4.98 2.65
CA SER A 295 -14.16 -4.63 2.49
C SER A 295 -14.56 -3.35 3.24
N ARG A 296 -13.93 -3.04 4.38
CA ARG A 296 -14.22 -1.82 5.16
C ARG A 296 -13.44 -0.59 4.71
N THR A 297 -12.30 -0.71 4.03
CA THR A 297 -11.60 0.43 3.43
C THR A 297 -12.36 1.06 2.27
N TYR A 298 -13.36 0.38 1.74
CA TYR A 298 -14.29 0.99 0.76
C TYR A 298 -15.34 1.91 1.40
N ASN A 299 -15.53 1.86 2.73
CA ASN A 299 -16.53 2.68 3.43
C ASN A 299 -15.96 3.70 4.43
N LEU A 300 -14.63 3.75 4.62
CA LEU A 300 -14.01 4.75 5.47
C LEU A 300 -13.36 5.84 4.61
N HIS A 301 -14.22 6.68 4.04
CA HIS A 301 -13.80 8.00 3.61
C HIS A 301 -13.66 8.91 4.84
N PHE A 302 -12.41 9.23 5.15
CA PHE A 302 -11.92 10.47 5.74
C PHE A 302 -12.83 11.21 6.76
N VAL A 303 -12.51 11.12 8.00
CA VAL A 303 -12.48 12.28 8.89
C VAL A 303 -11.04 12.80 8.97
#